data_b3110f18d2732aefe50569fc9c004127
#
_entry.id   b3110f18d2732aefe50569fc9c004127
#
_cell.length_a   1.000
_cell.length_b   1.000
_cell.length_c   1.000
_cell.angle_alpha   90.00
_cell.angle_beta   90.00
_cell.angle_gamma   90.00
#
_symmetry.space_group_name_H-M   'P 1'
#
loop_
_entity.id
_entity.type
_entity.pdbx_description
1 polymer ?
#
loop_
_entity_poly.entity_id
_entity_poly.type
_entity_poly.pdbx_seq_one_letter_code
_entity_poly.pdbx_strand_id
1 'polypeptide(L)'
;MNRAGLLIALALSIAFVGLYLIVPELDMRTAGAFYDAVTRTFPMRSQLAAMIARETAMIIAWAICAPAIVALLVKLVRPDRPLLLRGRTVAYFVITMTLTAGLVTNLAFKTYWGRPRPASVIEFNGQWQFKPWWQPGGECPRNCSFFSGEAATAFWTYAPASLAPPPWRPLAYAGATLFGLATGGLRVAFGGHFVSDVLVAGLVTFVLIWLVHGLIYRWPSTRTTDARIDAWLTRLAWPGYAWRRRLLGGKTMPPPDGAGNLRAEQGPS
;
A
#
# COMPACT_ATOMS: atom_id res chain seq x y z
N MET A 1 6.59 -13.56 10.03
CA MET A 1 5.45 -13.34 10.94
C MET A 1 5.06 -14.67 11.55
N ASN A 2 4.92 -14.73 12.86
CA ASN A 2 4.49 -15.95 13.55
C ASN A 2 2.95 -16.09 13.36
N ARG A 3 2.45 -17.35 13.33
CA ARG A 3 1.01 -17.62 13.11
C ARG A 3 0.12 -16.99 14.19
N ALA A 4 0.56 -16.98 15.45
CA ALA A 4 -0.19 -16.36 16.54
C ALA A 4 -0.37 -14.84 16.34
N GLY A 5 0.71 -14.12 16.00
CA GLY A 5 0.63 -12.68 15.71
C GLY A 5 -0.28 -12.36 14.52
N LEU A 6 -0.30 -13.20 13.49
CA LEU A 6 -1.25 -13.07 12.38
C LEU A 6 -2.69 -13.23 12.84
N LEU A 7 -2.98 -14.29 13.60
CA LEU A 7 -4.33 -14.57 14.07
C LEU A 7 -4.85 -13.47 15.00
N ILE A 8 -4.01 -12.97 15.91
CA ILE A 8 -4.36 -11.85 16.79
C ILE A 8 -4.67 -10.59 15.95
N ALA A 9 -3.78 -10.23 15.02
CA ALA A 9 -3.99 -9.05 14.18
C ALA A 9 -5.28 -9.15 13.35
N LEU A 10 -5.54 -10.32 12.76
CA LEU A 10 -6.77 -10.57 12.01
C LEU A 10 -8.01 -10.53 12.93
N ALA A 11 -7.96 -11.17 14.10
CA ALA A 11 -9.08 -11.17 15.04
C ALA A 11 -9.42 -9.75 15.50
N LEU A 12 -8.42 -8.96 15.90
CA LEU A 12 -8.63 -7.57 16.29
C LEU A 12 -9.18 -6.73 15.12
N SER A 13 -8.61 -6.89 13.91
CA SER A 13 -9.08 -6.14 12.73
C SER A 13 -10.51 -6.51 12.37
N ILE A 14 -10.87 -7.79 12.42
CA ILE A 14 -12.23 -8.28 12.15
C ILE A 14 -13.19 -7.77 13.23
N ALA A 15 -12.79 -7.77 14.50
CA ALA A 15 -13.62 -7.25 15.59
C ALA A 15 -13.91 -5.74 15.39
N PHE A 16 -12.90 -4.94 15.07
CA PHE A 16 -13.10 -3.50 14.83
C PHE A 16 -13.91 -3.24 13.56
N VAL A 17 -13.62 -3.92 12.46
CA VAL A 17 -14.40 -3.78 11.20
C VAL A 17 -15.84 -4.27 11.43
N GLY A 18 -16.03 -5.37 12.16
CA GLY A 18 -17.34 -5.92 12.52
C GLY A 18 -18.16 -4.96 13.38
N LEU A 19 -17.53 -4.24 14.31
CA LEU A 19 -18.22 -3.21 15.09
C LEU A 19 -18.85 -2.14 14.20
N TYR A 20 -18.10 -1.63 13.20
CA TYR A 20 -18.62 -0.66 12.24
C TYR A 20 -19.58 -1.26 11.20
N LEU A 21 -19.63 -2.58 11.07
CA LEU A 21 -20.64 -3.28 10.29
C LEU A 21 -21.99 -3.30 11.03
N ILE A 22 -21.95 -3.59 12.35
CA ILE A 22 -23.15 -3.73 13.21
C ILE A 22 -23.71 -2.36 13.60
N VAL A 23 -22.84 -1.38 13.84
CA VAL A 23 -23.20 -0.02 14.28
C VAL A 23 -22.61 1.02 13.32
N PRO A 24 -23.18 1.20 12.12
CA PRO A 24 -22.64 2.12 11.10
C PRO A 24 -22.66 3.59 11.54
N GLU A 25 -23.54 3.95 12.48
CA GLU A 25 -23.64 5.30 13.06
C GLU A 25 -22.35 5.71 13.78
N LEU A 26 -21.49 4.77 14.16
CA LEU A 26 -20.17 5.09 14.74
C LEU A 26 -19.31 5.91 13.78
N ASP A 27 -19.42 5.67 12.48
CA ASP A 27 -18.70 6.47 11.48
C ASP A 27 -19.15 7.94 11.53
N MET A 28 -20.45 8.17 11.63
CA MET A 28 -21.03 9.50 11.71
C MET A 28 -20.68 10.19 13.03
N ARG A 29 -20.81 9.45 14.16
CA ARG A 29 -20.47 9.99 15.49
C ARG A 29 -18.98 10.37 15.60
N THR A 30 -18.08 9.50 15.11
CA THR A 30 -16.65 9.77 15.14
C THR A 30 -16.24 10.90 14.20
N ALA A 31 -16.83 11.01 13.01
CA ALA A 31 -16.61 12.14 12.12
C ALA A 31 -17.16 13.44 12.71
N GLY A 32 -18.34 13.40 13.34
CA GLY A 32 -18.99 14.53 14.00
C GLY A 32 -18.17 15.15 15.12
N ALA A 33 -17.33 14.36 15.81
CA ALA A 33 -16.42 14.88 16.83
C ALA A 33 -15.36 15.89 16.30
N PHE A 34 -15.13 15.87 14.98
CA PHE A 34 -14.19 16.78 14.31
C PHE A 34 -14.90 17.88 13.48
N TYR A 35 -16.22 17.86 13.45
CA TYR A 35 -17.01 18.83 12.69
C TYR A 35 -17.45 19.98 13.60
N ASP A 36 -17.20 21.21 13.16
CA ASP A 36 -17.68 22.41 13.82
C ASP A 36 -19.02 22.86 13.22
N ALA A 37 -20.08 22.74 14.00
CA ALA A 37 -21.42 23.09 13.58
C ALA A 37 -21.62 24.60 13.40
N VAL A 38 -20.80 25.45 14.04
CA VAL A 38 -20.89 26.92 13.91
C VAL A 38 -20.31 27.37 12.59
N THR A 39 -19.10 26.94 12.27
CA THR A 39 -18.44 27.26 10.99
C THR A 39 -18.86 26.34 9.85
N ARG A 40 -19.59 25.25 10.15
CA ARG A 40 -20.03 24.22 9.20
C ARG A 40 -18.88 23.60 8.40
N THR A 41 -17.74 23.38 9.06
CA THR A 41 -16.52 22.86 8.45
C THR A 41 -15.83 21.82 9.32
N PHE A 42 -14.79 21.22 8.78
CA PHE A 42 -13.80 20.42 9.50
C PHE A 42 -12.55 21.28 9.74
N PRO A 43 -12.37 21.93 10.89
CA PRO A 43 -11.32 22.95 11.10
C PRO A 43 -9.90 22.43 10.93
N MET A 44 -9.65 21.16 11.26
CA MET A 44 -8.35 20.54 11.08
C MET A 44 -7.83 20.59 9.63
N ARG A 45 -8.73 20.67 8.66
CA ARG A 45 -8.40 20.72 7.24
C ARG A 45 -7.64 22.00 6.84
N SER A 46 -7.86 23.10 7.55
CA SER A 46 -7.23 24.40 7.29
C SER A 46 -6.04 24.68 8.22
N GLN A 47 -5.77 23.83 9.21
CA GLN A 47 -4.65 24.01 10.13
C GLN A 47 -3.33 23.64 9.47
N LEU A 48 -2.39 24.57 9.40
CA LEU A 48 -1.09 24.39 8.75
C LEU A 48 -0.31 23.19 9.31
N ALA A 49 -0.27 23.03 10.62
CA ALA A 49 0.43 21.91 11.26
C ALA A 49 -0.14 20.55 10.85
N ALA A 50 -1.48 20.43 10.75
CA ALA A 50 -2.15 19.22 10.33
C ALA A 50 -1.91 18.92 8.84
N MET A 51 -1.86 19.94 7.98
CA MET A 51 -1.51 19.81 6.58
C MET A 51 -0.07 19.34 6.40
N ILE A 52 0.89 19.95 7.12
CA ILE A 52 2.29 19.54 7.12
C ILE A 52 2.43 18.08 7.61
N ALA A 53 1.77 17.71 8.69
CA ALA A 53 1.80 16.34 9.22
C ALA A 53 1.30 15.33 8.19
N ARG A 54 0.22 15.63 7.47
CA ARG A 54 -0.33 14.81 6.39
C ARG A 54 0.68 14.61 5.25
N GLU A 55 1.25 15.70 4.72
CA GLU A 55 2.22 15.63 3.61
C GLU A 55 3.49 14.89 4.07
N THR A 56 3.99 15.17 5.26
CA THR A 56 5.15 14.48 5.84
C THR A 56 4.91 12.98 5.96
N ALA A 57 3.73 12.55 6.40
CA ALA A 57 3.40 11.13 6.47
C ALA A 57 3.47 10.45 5.09
N MET A 58 2.99 11.11 4.03
CA MET A 58 3.10 10.59 2.67
C MET A 58 4.55 10.55 2.18
N ILE A 59 5.33 11.61 2.45
CA ILE A 59 6.75 11.67 2.10
C ILE A 59 7.52 10.53 2.78
N ILE A 60 7.27 10.25 4.07
CA ILE A 60 7.93 9.15 4.80
C ILE A 60 7.67 7.81 4.11
N ALA A 61 6.42 7.48 3.82
CA ALA A 61 6.07 6.21 3.19
C ALA A 61 6.74 6.05 1.81
N TRP A 62 6.69 7.09 0.98
CA TRP A 62 7.31 7.08 -0.33
C TRP A 62 8.84 7.08 -0.25
N ALA A 63 9.46 7.79 0.68
CA ALA A 63 10.90 7.80 0.89
C ALA A 63 11.44 6.41 1.26
N ILE A 64 10.69 5.63 2.03
CA ILE A 64 11.04 4.23 2.35
C ILE A 64 10.97 3.34 1.09
N CYS A 65 10.01 3.57 0.20
CA CYS A 65 9.85 2.79 -1.03
C CYS A 65 10.81 3.24 -2.15
N ALA A 66 11.18 4.52 -2.18
CA ALA A 66 11.94 5.14 -3.26
C ALA A 66 13.25 4.39 -3.63
N PRO A 67 14.09 3.93 -2.68
CA PRO A 67 15.29 3.17 -3.04
C PRO A 67 15.01 1.91 -3.85
N ALA A 68 13.90 1.21 -3.56
CA ALA A 68 13.50 0.02 -4.33
C ALA A 68 13.01 0.39 -5.74
N ILE A 69 12.27 1.48 -5.86
CA ILE A 69 11.82 2.01 -7.15
C ILE A 69 13.03 2.43 -8.00
N VAL A 70 13.96 3.18 -7.41
CA VAL A 70 15.19 3.60 -8.09
C VAL A 70 16.02 2.40 -8.53
N ALA A 71 16.20 1.40 -7.67
CA ALA A 71 16.92 0.18 -8.02
C ALA A 71 16.26 -0.56 -9.19
N LEU A 72 14.92 -0.65 -9.21
CA LEU A 72 14.18 -1.22 -10.32
C LEU A 72 14.38 -0.41 -11.62
N LEU A 73 14.22 0.91 -11.57
CA LEU A 73 14.38 1.77 -12.74
C LEU A 73 15.81 1.69 -13.30
N VAL A 74 16.83 1.74 -12.43
CA VAL A 74 18.22 1.56 -12.85
C VAL A 74 18.42 0.21 -13.52
N LYS A 75 17.86 -0.87 -12.96
CA LYS A 75 17.95 -2.20 -13.57
C LYS A 75 17.27 -2.26 -14.95
N LEU A 76 16.12 -1.63 -15.12
CA LEU A 76 15.43 -1.59 -16.41
C LEU A 76 16.19 -0.77 -17.46
N VAL A 77 16.90 0.28 -17.03
CA VAL A 77 17.75 1.09 -17.93
C VAL A 77 19.10 0.43 -18.21
N ARG A 78 19.68 -0.22 -17.20
CA ARG A 78 21.03 -0.85 -17.24
C ARG A 78 20.95 -2.31 -16.81
N PRO A 79 20.30 -3.18 -17.60
CA PRO A 79 20.16 -4.61 -17.25
C PRO A 79 21.51 -5.37 -17.27
N ASP A 80 22.54 -4.78 -17.86
CA ASP A 80 23.93 -5.26 -17.85
C ASP A 80 24.59 -5.20 -16.46
N ARG A 81 23.97 -4.50 -15.50
CA ARG A 81 24.47 -4.38 -14.13
C ARG A 81 23.59 -5.15 -13.15
N PRO A 82 24.14 -5.67 -12.04
CA PRO A 82 23.32 -6.28 -10.99
C PRO A 82 22.41 -5.23 -10.33
N LEU A 83 21.33 -5.70 -9.70
CA LEU A 83 20.46 -4.83 -8.89
C LEU A 83 21.23 -4.15 -7.77
N LEU A 84 20.93 -2.87 -7.53
CA LEU A 84 21.56 -2.09 -6.43
C LEU A 84 21.15 -2.59 -5.04
N LEU A 85 20.01 -3.25 -4.94
CA LEU A 85 19.46 -3.81 -3.71
C LEU A 85 19.11 -5.29 -3.93
N ARG A 86 18.83 -6.01 -2.82
CA ARG A 86 18.36 -7.41 -2.89
C ARG A 86 17.11 -7.53 -3.73
N GLY A 87 17.13 -8.39 -4.74
CA GLY A 87 16.06 -8.52 -5.73
C GLY A 87 14.69 -8.78 -5.10
N ARG A 88 14.63 -9.65 -4.07
CA ARG A 88 13.39 -9.92 -3.32
C ARG A 88 12.84 -8.68 -2.62
N THR A 89 13.71 -7.84 -2.04
CA THR A 89 13.28 -6.61 -1.38
C THR A 89 12.71 -5.62 -2.40
N VAL A 90 13.39 -5.45 -3.55
CA VAL A 90 12.91 -4.60 -4.64
C VAL A 90 11.54 -5.06 -5.13
N ALA A 91 11.41 -6.33 -5.48
CA ALA A 91 10.14 -6.90 -5.94
C ALA A 91 9.03 -6.75 -4.88
N TYR A 92 9.35 -7.08 -3.64
CA TYR A 92 8.41 -7.02 -2.52
C TYR A 92 7.86 -5.62 -2.27
N PHE A 93 8.74 -4.61 -2.18
CA PHE A 93 8.33 -3.23 -1.91
C PHE A 93 7.53 -2.65 -3.08
N VAL A 94 8.01 -2.84 -4.31
CA VAL A 94 7.32 -2.30 -5.48
C VAL A 94 5.97 -2.98 -5.68
N ILE A 95 5.89 -4.31 -5.62
CA ILE A 95 4.64 -5.05 -5.79
C ILE A 95 3.64 -4.65 -4.70
N THR A 96 4.05 -4.64 -3.43
CA THR A 96 3.13 -4.31 -2.34
C THR A 96 2.66 -2.86 -2.39
N MET A 97 3.53 -1.89 -2.70
CA MET A 97 3.12 -0.50 -2.85
C MET A 97 2.15 -0.31 -4.02
N THR A 98 2.44 -0.93 -5.17
CA THR A 98 1.57 -0.87 -6.35
C THR A 98 0.21 -1.52 -6.08
N LEU A 99 0.18 -2.67 -5.41
CA LEU A 99 -1.08 -3.34 -5.09
C LEU A 99 -1.91 -2.55 -4.09
N THR A 100 -1.31 -2.12 -2.97
CA THR A 100 -2.06 -1.50 -1.87
C THR A 100 -2.48 -0.06 -2.19
N ALA A 101 -1.52 0.84 -2.41
CA ALA A 101 -1.79 2.25 -2.65
C ALA A 101 -2.24 2.54 -4.10
N GLY A 102 -1.81 1.72 -5.06
CA GLY A 102 -2.10 1.89 -6.48
C GLY A 102 -3.40 1.22 -6.90
N LEU A 103 -3.34 -0.10 -7.15
CA LEU A 103 -4.41 -0.81 -7.85
C LEU A 103 -5.67 -0.97 -6.99
N VAL A 104 -5.53 -1.55 -5.79
CA VAL A 104 -6.70 -1.90 -4.97
C VAL A 104 -7.43 -0.64 -4.51
N THR A 105 -6.70 0.36 -4.03
CA THR A 105 -7.31 1.61 -3.58
C THR A 105 -7.93 2.41 -4.72
N ASN A 106 -7.18 2.67 -5.80
CA ASN A 106 -7.62 3.63 -6.82
C ASN A 106 -8.49 3.00 -7.90
N LEU A 107 -8.14 1.79 -8.41
CA LEU A 107 -8.91 1.18 -9.50
C LEU A 107 -10.14 0.44 -8.99
N ALA A 108 -10.05 -0.32 -7.88
CA ALA A 108 -11.18 -1.11 -7.42
C ALA A 108 -12.18 -0.28 -6.62
N PHE A 109 -11.73 0.43 -5.57
CA PHE A 109 -12.67 1.00 -4.61
C PHE A 109 -13.02 2.47 -4.87
N LYS A 110 -12.07 3.35 -5.18
CA LYS A 110 -12.38 4.76 -5.41
C LYS A 110 -13.22 5.03 -6.65
N THR A 111 -13.20 4.11 -7.61
CA THR A 111 -13.94 4.26 -8.88
C THR A 111 -15.35 3.69 -8.79
N TYR A 112 -15.53 2.57 -8.09
CA TYR A 112 -16.79 1.80 -8.18
C TYR A 112 -17.63 1.83 -6.90
N TRP A 113 -17.07 2.22 -5.75
CA TRP A 113 -17.81 2.15 -4.48
C TRP A 113 -18.78 3.30 -4.26
N GLY A 114 -18.46 4.49 -4.75
CA GLY A 114 -19.33 5.67 -4.71
C GLY A 114 -19.57 6.26 -3.31
N ARG A 115 -18.92 5.80 -2.24
CA ARG A 115 -19.16 6.27 -0.86
C ARG A 115 -18.78 7.74 -0.69
N PRO A 116 -19.71 8.64 -0.29
CA PRO A 116 -19.40 10.04 -0.01
C PRO A 116 -18.39 10.18 1.15
N ARG A 117 -17.64 11.26 1.14
CA ARG A 117 -16.75 11.64 2.24
C ARG A 117 -17.54 12.30 3.36
N PRO A 118 -17.07 12.28 4.64
CA PRO A 118 -17.72 13.01 5.72
C PRO A 118 -18.06 14.46 5.34
N ALA A 119 -17.10 15.21 4.79
CA ALA A 119 -17.32 16.61 4.38
C ALA A 119 -18.29 16.79 3.22
N SER A 120 -18.85 15.70 2.68
CA SER A 120 -19.77 15.75 1.54
C SER A 120 -21.15 15.16 1.86
N VAL A 121 -21.38 14.70 3.10
CA VAL A 121 -22.70 14.20 3.51
C VAL A 121 -23.58 15.30 4.10
N ILE A 122 -24.89 15.12 3.96
CA ILE A 122 -25.91 16.12 4.34
C ILE A 122 -25.76 16.54 5.80
N GLU A 123 -25.46 15.59 6.70
CA GLU A 123 -25.30 15.83 8.13
C GLU A 123 -24.14 16.77 8.46
N PHE A 124 -23.18 16.90 7.55
CA PHE A 124 -22.04 17.82 7.69
C PHE A 124 -22.04 18.91 6.60
N ASN A 125 -23.23 19.37 6.24
CA ASN A 125 -23.44 20.47 5.29
C ASN A 125 -22.98 20.13 3.85
N GLY A 126 -22.92 18.84 3.48
CA GLY A 126 -22.70 18.36 2.12
C GLY A 126 -24.01 18.13 1.36
N GLN A 127 -23.91 17.44 0.22
CA GLN A 127 -25.06 17.25 -0.68
C GLN A 127 -25.51 15.79 -0.84
N TRP A 128 -24.75 14.81 -0.30
CA TRP A 128 -25.01 13.39 -0.51
C TRP A 128 -25.43 12.69 0.78
N GLN A 129 -26.18 11.60 0.64
CA GLN A 129 -26.56 10.78 1.77
C GLN A 129 -25.39 9.91 2.25
N PHE A 130 -25.30 9.72 3.57
CA PHE A 130 -24.36 8.78 4.16
C PHE A 130 -24.59 7.37 3.65
N LYS A 131 -23.51 6.63 3.33
CA LYS A 131 -23.53 5.20 2.98
C LYS A 131 -22.61 4.43 3.90
N PRO A 132 -23.06 3.33 4.50
CA PRO A 132 -22.21 2.40 5.23
C PRO A 132 -21.09 1.87 4.33
N TRP A 133 -19.95 1.51 4.93
CA TRP A 133 -18.76 1.13 4.17
C TRP A 133 -18.93 -0.14 3.30
N TRP A 134 -19.84 -1.04 3.67
CA TRP A 134 -20.12 -2.28 2.93
C TRP A 134 -21.14 -2.13 1.79
N GLN A 135 -21.79 -0.98 1.69
CA GLN A 135 -22.77 -0.74 0.63
C GLN A 135 -22.14 0.03 -0.53
N PRO A 136 -21.94 -0.60 -1.70
CA PRO A 136 -21.53 0.10 -2.92
C PRO A 136 -22.69 0.92 -3.50
N GLY A 137 -22.41 1.73 -4.53
CA GLY A 137 -23.44 2.49 -5.26
C GLY A 137 -23.88 3.76 -4.54
N GLY A 138 -22.97 4.45 -3.85
CA GLY A 138 -23.20 5.80 -3.35
C GLY A 138 -23.14 6.85 -4.45
N GLU A 139 -23.54 8.09 -4.12
CA GLU A 139 -23.70 9.21 -5.08
C GLU A 139 -22.40 9.91 -5.46
N CYS A 140 -21.28 9.57 -4.81
CA CYS A 140 -19.97 10.18 -5.09
C CYS A 140 -19.44 9.73 -6.47
N PRO A 141 -19.24 10.67 -7.44
CA PRO A 141 -18.86 10.30 -8.80
C PRO A 141 -17.36 10.00 -8.96
N ARG A 142 -16.50 10.62 -8.15
CA ARG A 142 -15.03 10.50 -8.25
C ARG A 142 -14.35 10.73 -6.91
N ASN A 143 -13.18 10.09 -6.73
CA ASN A 143 -12.32 10.25 -5.56
C ASN A 143 -13.09 10.09 -4.23
N CYS A 144 -13.89 9.06 -4.18
CA CYS A 144 -14.81 8.76 -3.10
C CYS A 144 -14.08 8.34 -1.80
N SER A 145 -14.85 8.21 -0.71
CA SER A 145 -14.26 7.95 0.62
C SER A 145 -13.64 6.58 0.73
N PHE A 146 -14.30 5.54 0.24
CA PHE A 146 -13.92 4.16 0.51
C PHE A 146 -12.90 3.64 -0.50
N PHE A 147 -11.84 3.06 0.03
CA PHE A 147 -11.23 3.20 1.35
C PHE A 147 -10.09 4.22 1.32
N SER A 148 -9.54 4.58 2.49
CA SER A 148 -8.53 5.63 2.59
C SER A 148 -7.19 5.24 1.94
N GLY A 149 -6.86 5.89 0.81
CA GLY A 149 -5.59 5.66 0.11
C GLY A 149 -4.38 6.15 0.89
N GLU A 150 -4.49 7.25 1.62
CA GLU A 150 -3.41 7.77 2.46
C GLU A 150 -3.17 6.86 3.66
N ALA A 151 -4.24 6.33 4.28
CA ALA A 151 -4.10 5.31 5.32
C ALA A 151 -3.46 4.03 4.76
N ALA A 152 -3.89 3.54 3.59
CA ALA A 152 -3.28 2.39 2.93
C ALA A 152 -1.79 2.60 2.65
N THR A 153 -1.41 3.79 2.19
CA THR A 153 -0.01 4.16 1.94
C THR A 153 0.80 4.19 3.25
N ALA A 154 0.24 4.72 4.34
CA ALA A 154 0.90 4.72 5.64
C ALA A 154 1.00 3.30 6.22
N PHE A 155 -0.06 2.50 6.18
CA PHE A 155 -0.07 1.09 6.59
C PHE A 155 0.86 0.22 5.73
N TRP A 156 1.20 0.64 4.49
CA TRP A 156 2.19 -0.07 3.69
C TRP A 156 3.55 -0.23 4.42
N THR A 157 3.85 0.59 5.41
CA THR A 157 5.03 0.42 6.27
C THR A 157 5.08 -0.92 6.99
N TYR A 158 4.02 -1.72 7.00
CA TYR A 158 4.07 -3.14 7.35
C TYR A 158 5.02 -3.96 6.46
N ALA A 159 5.24 -3.54 5.20
CA ALA A 159 6.16 -4.24 4.32
C ALA A 159 7.61 -4.16 4.82
N PRO A 160 8.23 -2.99 5.06
CA PRO A 160 9.54 -2.92 5.69
C PRO A 160 9.55 -3.52 7.11
N ALA A 161 8.49 -3.33 7.91
CA ALA A 161 8.39 -3.93 9.25
C ALA A 161 8.47 -5.47 9.22
N SER A 162 7.91 -6.11 8.19
CA SER A 162 7.97 -7.56 8.02
C SER A 162 9.39 -8.09 7.80
N LEU A 163 10.27 -7.27 7.25
CA LEU A 163 11.68 -7.59 6.99
C LEU A 163 12.62 -7.19 8.13
N ALA A 164 12.10 -6.54 9.18
CA ALA A 164 12.90 -6.18 10.34
C ALA A 164 13.50 -7.42 11.02
N PRO A 165 14.70 -7.30 11.65
CA PRO A 165 15.28 -8.38 12.44
C PRO A 165 14.32 -8.88 13.53
N PRO A 166 14.35 -10.19 13.88
CA PRO A 166 13.38 -10.78 14.80
C PRO A 166 13.16 -10.00 16.11
N PRO A 167 14.20 -9.51 16.81
CA PRO A 167 14.01 -8.78 18.07
C PRO A 167 13.23 -7.47 17.91
N TRP A 168 13.41 -6.76 16.79
CA TRP A 168 12.81 -5.45 16.52
C TRP A 168 11.48 -5.52 15.77
N ARG A 169 11.14 -6.69 15.27
CA ARG A 169 9.95 -6.87 14.43
C ARG A 169 8.64 -6.51 15.12
N PRO A 170 8.38 -6.88 16.39
CA PRO A 170 7.16 -6.45 17.08
C PRO A 170 7.06 -4.92 17.19
N LEU A 171 8.17 -4.25 17.54
CA LEU A 171 8.21 -2.79 17.62
C LEU A 171 7.99 -2.14 16.24
N ALA A 172 8.58 -2.70 15.18
CA ALA A 172 8.38 -2.21 13.82
C ALA A 172 6.91 -2.34 13.37
N TYR A 173 6.24 -3.45 13.71
CA TYR A 173 4.80 -3.59 13.46
C TYR A 173 3.95 -2.63 14.28
N ALA A 174 4.28 -2.43 15.55
CA ALA A 174 3.59 -1.46 16.40
C ALA A 174 3.74 -0.03 15.83
N GLY A 175 4.98 0.34 15.45
CA GLY A 175 5.25 1.63 14.80
C GLY A 175 4.48 1.81 13.49
N ALA A 176 4.44 0.80 12.62
CA ALA A 176 3.68 0.82 11.38
C ALA A 176 2.17 0.95 11.64
N THR A 177 1.65 0.26 12.66
CA THR A 177 0.25 0.36 13.05
C THR A 177 -0.09 1.76 13.54
N LEU A 178 0.71 2.31 14.46
CA LEU A 178 0.52 3.67 14.98
C LEU A 178 0.63 4.72 13.87
N PHE A 179 1.58 4.57 12.96
CA PHE A 179 1.74 5.47 11.83
C PHE A 179 0.53 5.43 10.89
N GLY A 180 0.02 4.25 10.58
CA GLY A 180 -1.19 4.07 9.76
C GLY A 180 -2.43 4.64 10.44
N LEU A 181 -2.62 4.39 11.75
CA LEU A 181 -3.74 4.91 12.52
C LEU A 181 -3.66 6.43 12.69
N ALA A 182 -2.49 7.00 12.96
CA ALA A 182 -2.31 8.44 13.09
C ALA A 182 -2.60 9.17 11.77
N THR A 183 -2.06 8.65 10.65
CA THR A 183 -2.33 9.20 9.31
C THR A 183 -3.81 9.08 8.96
N GLY A 184 -4.41 7.91 9.20
CA GLY A 184 -5.84 7.68 8.98
C GLY A 184 -6.72 8.56 9.86
N GLY A 185 -6.40 8.69 11.15
CA GLY A 185 -7.09 9.58 12.11
C GLY A 185 -7.06 11.03 11.68
N LEU A 186 -5.91 11.50 11.17
CA LEU A 186 -5.79 12.83 10.58
C LEU A 186 -6.74 13.01 9.39
N ARG A 187 -6.93 11.96 8.56
CA ARG A 187 -7.88 12.01 7.44
C ARG A 187 -9.33 12.03 7.90
N VAL A 188 -9.65 11.36 9.02
CA VAL A 188 -10.96 11.47 9.67
C VAL A 188 -11.19 12.90 10.17
N ALA A 189 -10.21 13.47 10.88
CA ALA A 189 -10.27 14.84 11.38
C ALA A 189 -10.43 15.91 10.28
N PHE A 190 -9.96 15.60 9.06
CA PHE A 190 -10.15 16.45 7.88
C PHE A 190 -11.52 16.31 7.21
N GLY A 191 -12.39 15.44 7.70
CA GLY A 191 -13.63 15.08 7.00
C GLY A 191 -13.39 14.39 5.65
N GLY A 192 -12.21 13.82 5.45
CA GLY A 192 -11.81 13.17 4.21
C GLY A 192 -12.21 11.69 4.13
N HIS A 193 -12.28 11.01 5.27
CA HIS A 193 -12.59 9.60 5.40
C HIS A 193 -13.33 9.31 6.70
N PHE A 194 -14.09 8.22 6.73
CA PHE A 194 -14.64 7.66 7.96
C PHE A 194 -13.62 6.72 8.63
N VAL A 195 -13.84 6.40 9.89
CA VAL A 195 -12.97 5.47 10.64
C VAL A 195 -12.98 4.09 10.00
N SER A 196 -14.14 3.60 9.57
CA SER A 196 -14.25 2.32 8.85
C SER A 196 -13.39 2.28 7.58
N ASP A 197 -13.28 3.39 6.82
CA ASP A 197 -12.40 3.47 5.63
C ASP A 197 -10.93 3.26 6.00
N VAL A 198 -10.52 3.75 7.17
CA VAL A 198 -9.14 3.63 7.67
C VAL A 198 -8.86 2.21 8.15
N LEU A 199 -9.79 1.62 8.92
CA LEU A 199 -9.64 0.26 9.45
C LEU A 199 -9.61 -0.78 8.34
N VAL A 200 -10.51 -0.67 7.36
CA VAL A 200 -10.51 -1.56 6.19
C VAL A 200 -9.25 -1.37 5.35
N ALA A 201 -8.77 -0.13 5.17
CA ALA A 201 -7.50 0.12 4.49
C ALA A 201 -6.33 -0.59 5.19
N GLY A 202 -6.26 -0.53 6.52
CA GLY A 202 -5.24 -1.22 7.31
C GLY A 202 -5.31 -2.74 7.17
N LEU A 203 -6.51 -3.31 7.29
CA LEU A 203 -6.73 -4.74 7.16
C LEU A 203 -6.36 -5.26 5.76
N VAL A 204 -6.86 -4.63 4.72
CA VAL A 204 -6.59 -5.03 3.32
C VAL A 204 -5.11 -4.90 3.02
N THR A 205 -4.47 -3.80 3.41
CA THR A 205 -3.03 -3.59 3.23
C THR A 205 -2.22 -4.67 3.95
N PHE A 206 -2.56 -4.98 5.19
CA PHE A 206 -1.89 -6.03 5.96
C PHE A 206 -2.01 -7.41 5.28
N VAL A 207 -3.20 -7.80 4.84
CA VAL A 207 -3.44 -9.07 4.17
C VAL A 207 -2.67 -9.16 2.86
N LEU A 208 -2.69 -8.12 2.03
CA LEU A 208 -1.95 -8.09 0.76
C LEU A 208 -0.44 -8.21 0.98
N ILE A 209 0.11 -7.47 1.95
CA ILE A 209 1.53 -7.55 2.33
C ILE A 209 1.88 -8.96 2.83
N TRP A 210 1.03 -9.55 3.67
CA TRP A 210 1.22 -10.91 4.19
C TRP A 210 1.22 -11.96 3.07
N LEU A 211 0.29 -11.84 2.10
CA LEU A 211 0.20 -12.71 0.92
C LEU A 211 1.47 -12.60 0.06
N VAL A 212 1.86 -11.37 -0.33
CA VAL A 212 3.05 -11.15 -1.16
C VAL A 212 4.32 -11.59 -0.44
N HIS A 213 4.41 -11.35 0.89
CA HIS A 213 5.51 -11.89 1.70
C HIS A 213 5.53 -13.42 1.67
N GLY A 214 4.37 -14.05 1.73
CA GLY A 214 4.24 -15.51 1.61
C GLY A 214 4.79 -16.01 0.27
N LEU A 215 4.35 -15.40 -0.82
CA LEU A 215 4.76 -15.74 -2.18
C LEU A 215 6.28 -15.60 -2.42
N ILE A 216 6.88 -14.53 -1.92
CA ILE A 216 8.29 -14.22 -2.20
C ILE A 216 9.26 -14.92 -1.23
N TYR A 217 8.89 -15.06 0.05
CA TYR A 217 9.85 -15.47 1.09
C TYR A 217 9.53 -16.79 1.78
N ARG A 218 8.23 -17.18 1.92
CA ARG A 218 7.86 -18.27 2.83
C ARG A 218 7.40 -19.55 2.16
N TRP A 219 6.52 -19.44 1.16
CA TRP A 219 5.88 -20.63 0.60
C TRP A 219 6.81 -21.39 -0.34
N PRO A 220 7.05 -22.70 -0.10
CA PRO A 220 8.04 -23.47 -0.85
C PRO A 220 7.81 -23.47 -2.37
N SER A 221 6.53 -23.51 -2.78
CA SER A 221 6.12 -23.56 -4.20
C SER A 221 6.38 -22.26 -4.97
N THR A 222 6.46 -21.13 -4.28
CA THR A 222 6.52 -19.80 -4.94
C THR A 222 7.71 -18.96 -4.54
N ARG A 223 8.35 -19.26 -3.37
CA ARG A 223 9.52 -18.49 -2.91
C ARG A 223 10.59 -18.39 -3.97
N THR A 224 11.12 -17.20 -4.12
CA THR A 224 12.16 -16.92 -5.12
C THR A 224 13.48 -16.54 -4.46
N THR A 225 14.53 -16.38 -5.25
CA THR A 225 15.85 -15.90 -4.81
C THR A 225 16.16 -14.53 -5.40
N ASP A 226 17.11 -13.81 -4.78
CA ASP A 226 17.55 -12.52 -5.28
C ASP A 226 18.11 -12.63 -6.71
N ALA A 227 18.88 -13.71 -6.98
CA ALA A 227 19.44 -13.99 -8.30
C ALA A 227 18.37 -14.26 -9.35
N ARG A 228 17.31 -15.02 -9.01
CA ARG A 228 16.19 -15.26 -9.94
C ARG A 228 15.47 -13.98 -10.34
N ILE A 229 15.23 -13.08 -9.41
CA ILE A 229 14.59 -11.80 -9.69
C ILE A 229 15.51 -10.94 -10.55
N ASP A 230 16.80 -10.87 -10.23
CA ASP A 230 17.78 -10.12 -11.03
C ASP A 230 17.85 -10.64 -12.47
N ALA A 231 17.96 -11.94 -12.65
CA ALA A 231 17.98 -12.59 -13.96
C ALA A 231 16.66 -12.38 -14.74
N TRP A 232 15.52 -12.42 -14.07
CA TRP A 232 14.22 -12.16 -14.68
C TRP A 232 14.10 -10.72 -15.17
N LEU A 233 14.49 -9.74 -14.35
CA LEU A 233 14.50 -8.33 -14.73
C LEU A 233 15.50 -8.06 -15.85
N THR A 234 16.66 -8.72 -15.83
CA THR A 234 17.65 -8.64 -16.92
C THR A 234 17.01 -9.09 -18.24
N ARG A 235 16.37 -10.26 -18.27
CA ARG A 235 15.71 -10.77 -19.47
C ARG A 235 14.60 -9.86 -19.98
N LEU A 236 13.79 -9.34 -19.05
CA LEU A 236 12.69 -8.43 -19.39
C LEU A 236 13.18 -7.13 -20.03
N ALA A 237 14.25 -6.55 -19.51
CA ALA A 237 14.75 -5.26 -19.94
C ALA A 237 15.75 -5.34 -21.12
N TRP A 238 16.34 -6.52 -21.37
CA TRP A 238 17.41 -6.71 -22.35
C TRP A 238 17.03 -6.32 -23.78
N PRO A 239 15.84 -6.67 -24.31
CA PRO A 239 15.48 -6.29 -25.69
C PRO A 239 15.50 -4.77 -25.90
N GLY A 240 14.92 -4.02 -24.98
CA GLY A 240 14.91 -2.55 -25.03
C GLY A 240 16.30 -1.93 -24.88
N TYR A 241 17.15 -2.52 -24.04
CA TYR A 241 18.53 -2.11 -23.89
C TYR A 241 19.37 -2.38 -25.16
N ALA A 242 19.26 -3.57 -25.73
CA ALA A 242 19.93 -3.95 -26.97
C ALA A 242 19.51 -3.06 -28.15
N TRP A 243 18.21 -2.76 -28.25
CA TRP A 243 17.67 -1.84 -29.25
C TRP A 243 18.26 -0.43 -29.10
N ARG A 244 18.25 0.16 -27.89
CA ARG A 244 18.87 1.47 -27.63
C ARG A 244 20.35 1.50 -27.97
N ARG A 245 21.09 0.44 -27.62
CA ARG A 245 22.53 0.36 -27.96
C ARG A 245 22.78 0.36 -29.46
N ARG A 246 21.94 -0.35 -30.24
CA ARG A 246 22.04 -0.34 -31.71
C ARG A 246 21.82 1.05 -32.26
N LEU A 247 20.82 1.77 -31.80
CA LEU A 247 20.56 3.16 -32.25
C LEU A 247 21.73 4.11 -31.94
N LEU A 248 22.48 3.87 -30.86
CA LEU A 248 23.64 4.67 -30.47
C LEU A 248 24.97 4.14 -31.06
N GLY A 249 24.93 3.25 -32.04
CA GLY A 249 26.14 2.72 -32.72
C GLY A 249 26.93 1.69 -31.90
N GLY A 250 26.36 1.19 -30.78
CA GLY A 250 27.02 0.20 -29.93
C GLY A 250 26.88 -1.23 -30.43
N LYS A 251 27.90 -2.08 -30.21
CA LYS A 251 27.81 -3.51 -30.49
C LYS A 251 26.75 -4.18 -29.61
N THR A 252 25.95 -5.06 -30.22
CA THR A 252 25.00 -5.91 -29.49
C THR A 252 25.76 -7.02 -28.80
N MET A 253 25.61 -7.10 -27.48
CA MET A 253 26.08 -8.25 -26.69
C MET A 253 24.90 -9.18 -26.37
N PRO A 254 25.09 -10.49 -26.34
CA PRO A 254 24.09 -11.40 -25.82
C PRO A 254 23.78 -11.07 -24.34
N PRO A 255 22.60 -11.45 -23.83
CA PRO A 255 22.34 -11.31 -22.39
C PRO A 255 23.35 -12.15 -21.59
N PRO A 256 23.73 -11.73 -20.37
CA PRO A 256 24.63 -12.51 -19.52
C PRO A 256 24.11 -13.96 -19.32
N ASP A 257 25.02 -14.95 -19.33
CA ASP A 257 24.70 -16.38 -19.34
C ASP A 257 23.79 -16.88 -18.20
N GLY A 258 23.70 -16.19 -17.07
CA GLY A 258 22.73 -16.48 -16.01
C GLY A 258 21.27 -16.21 -16.38
N ALA A 259 21.00 -15.53 -17.49
CA ALA A 259 19.63 -15.22 -17.93
C ALA A 259 18.98 -16.34 -18.79
N GLY A 260 19.75 -17.32 -19.27
CA GLY A 260 19.29 -18.41 -20.14
C GLY A 260 18.83 -19.68 -19.43
N ASN A 261 19.37 -20.02 -18.27
CA ASN A 261 19.35 -21.39 -17.73
C ASN A 261 18.52 -21.64 -16.46
N LEU A 262 17.40 -20.95 -16.25
CA LEU A 262 16.52 -21.29 -15.11
C LEU A 262 15.66 -22.55 -15.33
N ARG A 263 15.72 -23.20 -16.51
CA ARG A 263 15.05 -24.50 -16.74
C ARG A 263 15.86 -25.72 -16.28
N ALA A 264 17.16 -25.58 -16.06
CA ALA A 264 18.04 -26.70 -15.72
C ALA A 264 18.09 -27.06 -14.23
N GLU A 265 17.58 -26.22 -13.32
CA GLU A 265 17.58 -26.50 -11.87
C GLU A 265 16.29 -27.14 -11.34
N GLN A 266 15.36 -27.53 -12.20
CA GLN A 266 14.27 -28.43 -11.84
C GLN A 266 14.70 -29.86 -12.17
N GLY A 267 15.66 -30.39 -11.40
CA GLY A 267 15.96 -31.83 -11.35
C GLY A 267 14.76 -32.55 -10.73
N PRO A 268 14.55 -33.83 -11.10
CA PRO A 268 13.39 -34.59 -10.64
C PRO A 268 13.42 -34.76 -9.14
N SER A 269 12.23 -34.70 -8.56
CA SER A 269 11.83 -34.84 -7.15
C SER A 269 12.43 -36.04 -6.45
#